data_0a5dc3e5de9cfbb56f646216ad767445
#
_entry.id   0a5dc3e5de9cfbb56f646216ad767445
#
_cell.length_a   1.000
_cell.length_b   1.000
_cell.length_c   1.000
_cell.angle_alpha   90.00
_cell.angle_beta   90.00
_cell.angle_gamma   90.00
#
_symmetry.space_group_name_H-M   'P 1'
#
loop_
_entity.id
_entity.type
_entity.pdbx_description
1 polymer ?
#
loop_
_entity_poly.entity_id
_entity_poly.type
_entity_poly.pdbx_seq_one_letter_code
_entity_poly.pdbx_strand_id
1 'polypeptide(L)'
;MTISRRDFMSSAALAAGGLAAGCSTGAAAAPKKDIWAALFHMGTNMWCDQLPTQWGPYKGDELKLVCQADHVRFDEKVWRSLTARMVQAGMNMVVIDLGEAIQYPSHKELWVKGSWEIDRFRKELARLRAMGLEPIPKMNFSAGHDVWLKQYERMLSTPTYYQVCADLIRDVAEIFDHPRFLHLGYDEETAGHQRRYLYCAVRQGDLWWHDFNFFVRETTKNGMRPWIWSDYCWNHKDEFLQKMSKDVLQSNWYYGREFDLAKLRAAKRPVAYVETYDILDKAGFDQIPTGSNWSCDENFANTVDYCRRVCAPERLKGFLMAPWFFTLPDWEKKDIEAIAQVEAVIRRA
;
A
#
# COMPACT_ATOMS: atom_id res chain seq x y z
N MET A 1 59.39 16.32 -19.77
CA MET A 1 59.35 16.93 -21.09
C MET A 1 58.04 17.66 -21.23
N THR A 2 58.10 18.95 -21.25
CA THR A 2 57.07 19.97 -21.27
C THR A 2 56.85 20.39 -22.74
N ILE A 3 55.60 20.46 -23.21
CA ILE A 3 55.16 21.26 -24.37
C ILE A 3 53.66 21.52 -24.14
N SER A 4 53.24 22.66 -23.78
CA SER A 4 53.05 24.03 -24.24
C SER A 4 51.86 24.21 -25.19
N ARG A 5 50.99 25.10 -24.72
CA ARG A 5 49.82 25.72 -25.39
C ARG A 5 50.21 26.45 -26.67
N ARG A 6 49.29 26.56 -27.64
CA ARG A 6 48.80 27.79 -28.29
C ARG A 6 48.30 27.58 -29.71
N ASP A 7 47.18 28.20 -29.95
CA ASP A 7 46.73 28.95 -31.17
C ASP A 7 46.22 28.20 -32.39
N PHE A 8 44.92 28.36 -32.65
CA PHE A 8 44.49 28.95 -33.91
C PHE A 8 43.18 29.72 -33.75
N MET A 9 43.27 31.01 -34.03
CA MET A 9 42.14 31.95 -34.15
C MET A 9 41.65 32.01 -35.61
N SER A 10 40.40 32.44 -35.75
CA SER A 10 39.77 33.18 -36.80
C SER A 10 39.07 32.45 -37.92
N SER A 11 37.74 32.55 -37.96
CA SER A 11 37.07 33.35 -39.00
C SER A 11 35.61 33.58 -38.67
N ALA A 12 35.20 34.81 -38.58
CA ALA A 12 33.86 35.33 -38.44
C ALA A 12 33.08 35.23 -39.75
N ALA A 13 31.80 34.83 -39.68
CA ALA A 13 30.81 35.18 -40.67
C ALA A 13 29.52 35.56 -39.94
N LEU A 14 29.20 36.86 -40.04
CA LEU A 14 27.88 37.40 -39.65
C LEU A 14 26.82 36.87 -40.62
N ALA A 15 25.74 36.28 -40.07
CA ALA A 15 24.47 36.25 -40.74
C ALA A 15 23.40 36.71 -39.74
N ALA A 16 22.84 37.87 -39.99
CA ALA A 16 21.66 38.40 -39.32
C ALA A 16 20.42 37.59 -39.77
N GLY A 17 19.66 37.12 -38.81
CA GLY A 17 18.41 36.40 -39.09
C GLY A 17 17.51 36.39 -37.88
N GLY A 18 16.50 37.22 -37.87
CA GLY A 18 15.19 37.21 -37.25
C GLY A 18 15.01 36.61 -35.87
N LEU A 19 14.81 37.45 -34.87
CA LEU A 19 14.17 37.11 -33.62
C LEU A 19 12.70 36.74 -33.84
N ALA A 20 12.39 35.46 -33.94
CA ALA A 20 11.05 34.96 -33.73
C ALA A 20 10.91 34.63 -32.26
N ALA A 21 10.26 35.50 -31.49
CA ALA A 21 9.82 35.23 -30.13
C ALA A 21 8.75 34.12 -30.18
N GLY A 22 9.19 32.87 -30.08
CA GLY A 22 8.32 31.73 -29.86
C GLY A 22 7.79 31.80 -28.43
N CYS A 23 6.56 32.32 -28.23
CA CYS A 23 5.78 32.05 -27.03
C CYS A 23 5.56 30.54 -26.96
N SER A 24 6.39 29.85 -26.17
CA SER A 24 6.06 28.51 -25.71
C SER A 24 4.86 28.64 -24.75
N THR A 25 3.66 28.48 -25.27
CA THR A 25 2.48 28.19 -24.47
C THR A 25 2.79 26.87 -23.77
N GLY A 26 3.24 26.94 -22.52
CA GLY A 26 3.35 25.77 -21.65
C GLY A 26 1.99 25.08 -21.65
N ALA A 27 1.92 23.92 -22.31
CA ALA A 27 0.76 23.05 -22.20
C ALA A 27 0.55 22.81 -20.71
N ALA A 28 -0.56 23.33 -20.15
CA ALA A 28 -0.95 23.03 -18.79
C ALA A 28 -0.96 21.51 -18.68
N ALA A 29 -0.17 20.95 -17.75
CA ALA A 29 -0.14 19.52 -17.51
C ALA A 29 -1.59 19.09 -17.25
N ALA A 30 -2.05 18.06 -17.96
CA ALA A 30 -3.39 17.51 -17.76
C ALA A 30 -3.57 17.25 -16.23
N PRO A 31 -4.73 17.61 -15.67
CA PRO A 31 -4.95 17.45 -14.24
C PRO A 31 -4.65 15.99 -13.86
N LYS A 32 -3.81 15.79 -12.86
CA LYS A 32 -3.47 14.47 -12.35
C LYS A 32 -4.77 13.81 -11.89
N LYS A 33 -5.14 12.72 -12.52
CA LYS A 33 -6.34 11.97 -12.15
C LYS A 33 -6.12 11.38 -10.75
N ASP A 34 -7.07 11.62 -9.84
CA ASP A 34 -7.04 11.03 -8.51
C ASP A 34 -6.93 9.50 -8.59
N ILE A 35 -6.17 8.92 -7.67
CA ILE A 35 -6.14 7.47 -7.47
C ILE A 35 -7.39 7.04 -6.72
N TRP A 36 -8.18 6.18 -7.35
CA TRP A 36 -9.29 5.49 -6.73
C TRP A 36 -8.96 4.00 -6.66
N ALA A 37 -8.46 3.59 -5.51
CA ALA A 37 -7.94 2.24 -5.30
C ALA A 37 -8.85 1.38 -4.42
N ALA A 38 -8.84 0.06 -4.63
CA ALA A 38 -9.28 -0.90 -3.64
C ALA A 38 -8.18 -1.93 -3.36
N LEU A 39 -8.14 -2.40 -2.11
CA LEU A 39 -7.26 -3.49 -1.68
C LEU A 39 -8.07 -4.77 -1.60
N PHE A 40 -7.59 -5.83 -2.26
CA PHE A 40 -8.16 -7.17 -2.14
C PHE A 40 -7.09 -8.22 -1.86
N HIS A 41 -7.47 -9.21 -1.06
CA HIS A 41 -6.58 -10.30 -0.68
C HIS A 41 -6.55 -11.37 -1.76
N MET A 42 -5.35 -11.69 -2.24
CA MET A 42 -5.06 -12.89 -2.99
C MET A 42 -4.44 -13.97 -2.08
N GLY A 43 -3.54 -13.55 -1.17
CA GLY A 43 -3.07 -14.32 -0.03
C GLY A 43 -3.73 -13.87 1.26
N THR A 44 -3.87 -14.79 2.21
CA THR A 44 -4.58 -14.56 3.48
C THR A 44 -3.82 -15.08 4.70
N ASN A 45 -2.63 -15.66 4.52
CA ASN A 45 -1.80 -16.21 5.59
C ASN A 45 -1.00 -15.14 6.34
N MET A 46 -1.64 -14.09 6.82
CA MET A 46 -0.90 -12.97 7.41
C MET A 46 -1.21 -12.70 8.89
N TRP A 47 -2.39 -13.10 9.39
CA TRP A 47 -2.85 -12.58 10.67
C TRP A 47 -2.60 -13.47 11.88
N CYS A 48 -2.60 -14.80 11.74
CA CYS A 48 -2.46 -15.73 12.86
C CYS A 48 -1.73 -17.01 12.46
N ASP A 49 -0.81 -17.45 13.29
CA ASP A 49 -0.15 -18.77 13.21
C ASP A 49 -0.86 -19.85 14.05
N GLN A 50 -1.85 -19.44 14.86
CA GLN A 50 -2.71 -20.33 15.63
C GLN A 50 -4.17 -19.87 15.57
N LEU A 51 -5.12 -20.79 15.82
CA LEU A 51 -6.55 -20.49 15.79
C LEU A 51 -6.91 -19.50 16.92
N PRO A 52 -7.38 -18.29 16.59
CA PRO A 52 -7.78 -17.32 17.61
C PRO A 52 -9.16 -17.68 18.18
N THR A 53 -9.46 -17.23 19.40
CA THR A 53 -10.78 -17.39 20.02
C THR A 53 -11.78 -16.37 19.50
N GLN A 54 -11.29 -15.26 18.93
CA GLN A 54 -12.10 -14.19 18.32
C GLN A 54 -11.28 -13.37 17.33
N TRP A 55 -11.90 -12.90 16.26
CA TRP A 55 -11.30 -12.00 15.28
C TRP A 55 -12.35 -11.20 14.52
N GLY A 56 -12.45 -9.88 14.76
CA GLY A 56 -13.38 -9.01 14.05
C GLY A 56 -14.82 -9.57 14.05
N PRO A 57 -15.49 -9.61 12.89
CA PRO A 57 -16.84 -10.16 12.78
C PRO A 57 -16.89 -11.68 12.67
N TYR A 58 -15.75 -12.37 12.46
CA TYR A 58 -15.68 -13.80 12.18
C TYR A 58 -16.01 -14.65 13.40
N LYS A 59 -16.72 -15.75 13.18
CA LYS A 59 -17.18 -16.67 14.24
C LYS A 59 -17.06 -18.13 13.80
N GLY A 60 -16.89 -19.02 14.77
CA GLY A 60 -16.87 -20.46 14.51
C GLY A 60 -15.80 -20.84 13.48
N ASP A 61 -16.20 -21.54 12.42
CA ASP A 61 -15.28 -21.99 11.37
C ASP A 61 -14.68 -20.87 10.53
N GLU A 62 -15.30 -19.68 10.50
CA GLU A 62 -14.74 -18.51 9.81
C GLU A 62 -13.42 -18.05 10.45
N LEU A 63 -13.22 -18.32 11.74
CA LEU A 63 -11.93 -18.01 12.41
C LEU A 63 -10.75 -18.78 11.80
N LYS A 64 -11.00 -19.89 11.12
CA LYS A 64 -9.96 -20.62 10.38
C LYS A 64 -9.44 -19.81 9.18
N LEU A 65 -10.22 -18.86 8.65
CA LEU A 65 -9.85 -18.03 7.51
C LEU A 65 -8.75 -17.02 7.86
N VAL A 66 -8.62 -16.61 9.11
CA VAL A 66 -7.55 -15.71 9.56
C VAL A 66 -6.29 -16.44 10.01
N CYS A 67 -6.31 -17.78 10.08
CA CYS A 67 -5.12 -18.58 10.37
C CYS A 67 -4.38 -18.94 9.09
N GLN A 68 -3.08 -19.22 9.22
CA GLN A 68 -2.31 -19.78 8.12
C GLN A 68 -2.91 -21.10 7.64
N ALA A 69 -2.85 -21.32 6.33
CA ALA A 69 -3.27 -22.55 5.67
C ALA A 69 -2.15 -23.07 4.74
N ASP A 70 -2.20 -24.35 4.43
CA ASP A 70 -1.29 -25.00 3.47
C ASP A 70 -1.71 -24.82 2.01
N HIS A 71 -2.73 -24.02 1.78
CA HIS A 71 -3.30 -23.74 0.45
C HIS A 71 -3.78 -22.29 0.35
N VAL A 72 -3.84 -21.79 -0.88
CA VAL A 72 -4.40 -20.45 -1.20
C VAL A 72 -5.92 -20.48 -1.06
N ARG A 73 -6.46 -19.52 -0.35
CA ARG A 73 -7.91 -19.29 -0.16
C ARG A 73 -8.34 -18.08 -0.98
N PHE A 74 -8.60 -18.33 -2.25
CA PHE A 74 -8.91 -17.30 -3.23
C PHE A 74 -9.84 -17.88 -4.32
N ASP A 75 -10.92 -17.17 -4.63
CA ASP A 75 -11.82 -17.52 -5.71
C ASP A 75 -11.63 -16.60 -6.93
N GLU A 76 -11.19 -17.18 -8.05
CA GLU A 76 -10.92 -16.42 -9.27
C GLU A 76 -12.19 -15.81 -9.88
N LYS A 77 -13.38 -16.43 -9.70
CA LYS A 77 -14.62 -15.88 -10.24
C LYS A 77 -15.02 -14.63 -9.47
N VAL A 78 -14.91 -14.67 -8.14
CA VAL A 78 -15.10 -13.49 -7.28
C VAL A 78 -14.13 -12.39 -7.67
N TRP A 79 -12.84 -12.68 -7.79
CA TRP A 79 -11.83 -11.73 -8.23
C TRP A 79 -12.16 -11.05 -9.57
N ARG A 80 -12.60 -11.85 -10.55
CA ARG A 80 -13.00 -11.33 -11.86
C ARG A 80 -14.24 -10.43 -11.77
N SER A 81 -15.21 -10.80 -10.95
CA SER A 81 -16.40 -10.01 -10.63
C SER A 81 -16.00 -8.66 -10.02
N LEU A 82 -15.17 -8.68 -8.98
CA LEU A 82 -14.72 -7.47 -8.28
C LEU A 82 -13.93 -6.54 -9.19
N THR A 83 -12.96 -7.05 -9.96
CA THR A 83 -12.15 -6.21 -10.86
C THR A 83 -12.96 -5.62 -12.00
N ALA A 84 -13.94 -6.36 -12.54
CA ALA A 84 -14.88 -5.81 -13.52
C ALA A 84 -15.76 -4.71 -12.91
N ARG A 85 -16.26 -4.91 -11.69
CA ARG A 85 -17.06 -3.92 -10.97
C ARG A 85 -16.27 -2.66 -10.62
N MET A 86 -14.98 -2.79 -10.26
CA MET A 86 -14.09 -1.63 -10.06
C MET A 86 -14.01 -0.73 -11.29
N VAL A 87 -13.82 -1.33 -12.47
CA VAL A 87 -13.77 -0.57 -13.74
C VAL A 87 -15.07 0.18 -13.99
N GLN A 88 -16.22 -0.51 -13.82
CA GLN A 88 -17.55 0.09 -13.97
C GLN A 88 -17.78 1.25 -12.99
N ALA A 89 -17.22 1.16 -11.79
CA ALA A 89 -17.28 2.18 -10.78
C ALA A 89 -16.34 3.38 -11.04
N GLY A 90 -15.49 3.33 -12.07
CA GLY A 90 -14.53 4.38 -12.39
C GLY A 90 -13.24 4.35 -11.57
N MET A 91 -12.98 3.27 -10.87
CA MET A 91 -11.72 3.04 -10.15
C MET A 91 -10.58 2.77 -11.13
N ASN A 92 -9.33 3.04 -10.72
CA ASN A 92 -8.17 2.99 -11.62
C ASN A 92 -6.94 2.27 -11.04
N MET A 93 -7.03 1.75 -9.80
CA MET A 93 -5.93 1.02 -9.17
C MET A 93 -6.47 -0.11 -8.31
N VAL A 94 -5.79 -1.25 -8.33
CA VAL A 94 -6.02 -2.37 -7.41
C VAL A 94 -4.75 -2.68 -6.64
N VAL A 95 -4.82 -2.64 -5.32
CA VAL A 95 -3.75 -3.08 -4.42
C VAL A 95 -3.98 -4.56 -4.12
N ILE A 96 -3.02 -5.40 -4.50
CA ILE A 96 -3.12 -6.85 -4.39
C ILE A 96 -2.31 -7.32 -3.19
N ASP A 97 -2.99 -7.80 -2.16
CA ASP A 97 -2.33 -8.38 -0.99
C ASP A 97 -1.88 -9.80 -1.33
N LEU A 98 -0.56 -9.99 -1.47
CA LEU A 98 0.00 -11.18 -2.10
C LEU A 98 0.16 -12.35 -1.13
N GLY A 99 0.80 -12.12 0.02
CA GLY A 99 1.11 -13.20 0.96
C GLY A 99 1.68 -14.44 0.26
N GLU A 100 1.05 -15.58 0.51
CA GLU A 100 1.40 -16.91 -0.06
C GLU A 100 0.82 -17.17 -1.46
N ALA A 101 0.12 -16.23 -2.06
CA ALA A 101 -0.70 -16.47 -3.24
C ALA A 101 0.07 -16.77 -4.53
N ILE A 102 1.34 -16.39 -4.62
CA ILE A 102 2.15 -16.57 -5.83
C ILE A 102 3.42 -17.38 -5.54
N GLN A 103 3.97 -17.98 -6.59
CA GLN A 103 5.19 -18.75 -6.53
C GLN A 103 6.41 -17.83 -6.68
N TYR A 104 6.91 -17.27 -5.57
CA TYR A 104 8.12 -16.45 -5.57
C TYR A 104 9.30 -17.26 -6.10
N PRO A 105 10.00 -16.81 -7.17
CA PRO A 105 11.08 -17.59 -7.77
C PRO A 105 12.26 -17.87 -6.83
N SER A 106 12.59 -16.90 -5.98
CA SER A 106 13.72 -16.97 -5.05
C SER A 106 13.45 -17.86 -3.82
N HIS A 107 12.16 -18.05 -3.43
CA HIS A 107 11.77 -18.69 -2.17
C HIS A 107 10.63 -19.70 -2.34
N LYS A 108 10.98 -20.90 -2.89
CA LYS A 108 10.00 -21.97 -3.13
C LYS A 108 9.37 -22.52 -1.86
N GLU A 109 10.06 -22.45 -0.74
CA GLU A 109 9.59 -22.90 0.57
C GLU A 109 8.41 -22.07 1.11
N LEU A 110 8.18 -20.87 0.57
CA LEU A 110 7.02 -20.06 0.90
C LEU A 110 5.75 -20.48 0.15
N TRP A 111 5.88 -21.24 -0.92
CA TRP A 111 4.72 -21.67 -1.70
C TRP A 111 3.80 -22.57 -0.89
N VAL A 112 2.52 -22.49 -1.18
CA VAL A 112 1.50 -23.38 -0.67
C VAL A 112 0.72 -24.00 -1.84
N LYS A 113 -0.13 -24.98 -1.55
CA LYS A 113 -0.97 -25.57 -2.59
C LYS A 113 -1.85 -24.50 -3.23
N GLY A 114 -1.78 -24.37 -4.54
CA GLY A 114 -2.58 -23.38 -5.28
C GLY A 114 -1.93 -22.01 -5.43
N SER A 115 -0.71 -21.77 -4.89
CA SER A 115 0.06 -20.58 -5.23
C SER A 115 0.21 -20.47 -6.75
N TRP A 116 -0.12 -19.30 -7.30
CA TRP A 116 -0.15 -19.13 -8.76
C TRP A 116 1.25 -19.11 -9.35
N GLU A 117 1.43 -19.84 -10.46
CA GLU A 117 2.62 -19.75 -11.27
C GLU A 117 2.79 -18.35 -11.84
N ILE A 118 4.04 -17.89 -11.97
CA ILE A 118 4.36 -16.51 -12.35
C ILE A 118 3.81 -16.15 -13.73
N ASP A 119 3.87 -17.06 -14.71
CA ASP A 119 3.32 -16.79 -16.05
C ASP A 119 1.80 -16.62 -16.04
N ARG A 120 1.09 -17.38 -15.20
CA ARG A 120 -0.35 -17.18 -14.97
C ARG A 120 -0.61 -15.82 -14.34
N PHE A 121 0.15 -15.47 -13.32
CA PHE A 121 -0.01 -14.23 -12.60
C PHE A 121 0.32 -13.01 -13.47
N ARG A 122 1.39 -13.07 -14.27
CA ARG A 122 1.71 -12.01 -15.25
C ARG A 122 0.60 -11.79 -16.28
N LYS A 123 -0.05 -12.87 -16.76
CA LYS A 123 -1.23 -12.75 -17.63
C LYS A 123 -2.38 -12.01 -16.94
N GLU A 124 -2.57 -12.26 -15.66
CA GLU A 124 -3.59 -11.55 -14.87
C GLU A 124 -3.23 -10.07 -14.69
N LEU A 125 -1.98 -9.73 -14.37
CA LEU A 125 -1.53 -8.35 -14.31
C LEU A 125 -1.73 -7.60 -15.65
N ALA A 126 -1.44 -8.27 -16.77
CA ALA A 126 -1.69 -7.72 -18.10
C ALA A 126 -3.19 -7.48 -18.36
N ARG A 127 -4.05 -8.41 -17.93
CA ARG A 127 -5.53 -8.25 -18.01
C ARG A 127 -5.99 -7.02 -17.24
N LEU A 128 -5.52 -6.85 -15.99
CA LEU A 128 -5.89 -5.70 -15.16
C LEU A 128 -5.50 -4.38 -15.82
N ARG A 129 -4.26 -4.30 -16.33
CA ARG A 129 -3.78 -3.11 -17.06
C ARG A 129 -4.61 -2.82 -18.32
N ALA A 130 -4.95 -3.86 -19.08
CA ALA A 130 -5.81 -3.73 -20.27
C ALA A 130 -7.22 -3.23 -19.94
N MET A 131 -7.70 -3.47 -18.72
CA MET A 131 -8.97 -2.96 -18.21
C MET A 131 -8.87 -1.53 -17.65
N GLY A 132 -7.69 -0.94 -17.60
CA GLY A 132 -7.45 0.39 -17.00
C GLY A 132 -7.25 0.39 -15.49
N LEU A 133 -7.04 -0.78 -14.88
CA LEU A 133 -6.65 -0.91 -13.48
C LEU A 133 -5.14 -1.04 -13.38
N GLU A 134 -4.49 -0.16 -12.62
CA GLU A 134 -3.08 -0.28 -12.27
C GLU A 134 -2.92 -1.27 -11.11
N PRO A 135 -2.28 -2.44 -11.31
CA PRO A 135 -2.05 -3.38 -10.23
C PRO A 135 -0.83 -2.96 -9.41
N ILE A 136 -1.01 -2.85 -8.11
CA ILE A 136 0.05 -2.52 -7.14
C ILE A 136 0.22 -3.69 -6.17
N PRO A 137 1.44 -4.19 -6.00
CA PRO A 137 1.72 -5.23 -5.02
C PRO A 137 1.64 -4.70 -3.59
N LYS A 138 1.05 -5.48 -2.70
CA LYS A 138 1.17 -5.31 -1.26
C LYS A 138 1.79 -6.54 -0.65
N MET A 139 2.80 -6.31 0.18
CA MET A 139 3.43 -7.32 1.01
C MET A 139 3.32 -6.88 2.48
N ASN A 140 3.16 -7.84 3.38
CA ASN A 140 3.06 -7.52 4.80
C ASN A 140 4.38 -7.86 5.48
N PHE A 141 5.17 -6.82 5.81
CA PHE A 141 6.43 -6.93 6.52
C PHE A 141 6.36 -6.44 7.97
N SER A 142 5.16 -6.17 8.46
CA SER A 142 4.91 -6.00 9.89
C SER A 142 5.03 -7.35 10.60
N ALA A 143 5.71 -7.41 11.73
CA ALA A 143 5.76 -8.62 12.56
C ALA A 143 4.38 -9.06 13.09
N GLY A 144 3.36 -8.22 12.96
CA GLY A 144 1.96 -8.54 13.26
C GLY A 144 1.19 -9.17 12.10
N HIS A 145 1.76 -9.22 10.88
CA HIS A 145 1.07 -9.62 9.66
C HIS A 145 1.95 -10.42 8.70
N ASP A 146 2.98 -11.10 9.19
CA ASP A 146 4.00 -11.75 8.38
C ASP A 146 4.02 -13.28 8.44
N VAL A 147 2.94 -13.91 8.93
CA VAL A 147 2.83 -15.39 9.05
C VAL A 147 3.07 -16.10 7.72
N TRP A 148 2.78 -15.47 6.57
CA TRP A 148 3.03 -15.98 5.25
C TRP A 148 4.53 -16.24 4.97
N LEU A 149 5.43 -15.59 5.71
CA LEU A 149 6.87 -15.83 5.66
C LEU A 149 7.29 -17.15 6.34
N LYS A 150 6.36 -17.90 6.95
CA LYS A 150 6.60 -19.22 7.58
C LYS A 150 7.74 -19.15 8.60
N GLN A 151 8.79 -19.96 8.42
CA GLN A 151 9.93 -19.98 9.32
C GLN A 151 10.64 -18.62 9.45
N TYR A 152 10.55 -17.75 8.46
CA TYR A 152 11.24 -16.45 8.45
C TYR A 152 10.52 -15.39 9.27
N GLU A 153 9.22 -15.52 9.54
CA GLU A 153 8.47 -14.62 10.43
C GLU A 153 9.13 -14.47 11.81
N ARG A 154 9.82 -15.53 12.25
CA ARG A 154 10.49 -15.61 13.56
C ARG A 154 11.95 -15.19 13.52
N MET A 155 12.46 -14.77 12.36
CA MET A 155 13.85 -14.37 12.16
C MET A 155 14.00 -12.86 12.00
N LEU A 156 13.05 -12.06 12.52
CA LEU A 156 13.06 -10.62 12.43
C LEU A 156 14.44 -10.03 12.75
N SER A 157 14.83 -9.00 12.01
CA SER A 157 16.07 -8.24 12.22
C SER A 157 17.36 -9.08 12.14
N THR A 158 17.33 -10.25 11.49
CA THR A 158 18.51 -11.08 11.25
C THR A 158 19.00 -10.97 9.81
N PRO A 159 20.28 -11.27 9.54
CA PRO A 159 20.79 -11.29 8.17
C PRO A 159 19.99 -12.18 7.22
N THR A 160 19.53 -13.35 7.69
CA THR A 160 18.67 -14.25 6.90
C THR A 160 17.34 -13.60 6.55
N TYR A 161 16.67 -12.96 7.50
CA TYR A 161 15.42 -12.25 7.28
C TYR A 161 15.58 -11.13 6.23
N TYR A 162 16.62 -10.31 6.37
CA TYR A 162 16.89 -9.25 5.40
C TYR A 162 17.16 -9.80 3.99
N GLN A 163 17.92 -10.89 3.88
CA GLN A 163 18.18 -11.50 2.56
C GLN A 163 16.89 -11.98 1.91
N VAL A 164 16.04 -12.70 2.65
CA VAL A 164 14.73 -13.19 2.18
C VAL A 164 13.84 -12.03 1.74
N CYS A 165 13.71 -11.01 2.58
CA CYS A 165 12.86 -9.86 2.26
C CYS A 165 13.39 -9.08 1.04
N ALA A 166 14.71 -8.91 0.89
CA ALA A 166 15.30 -8.26 -0.29
C ALA A 166 15.04 -9.06 -1.57
N ASP A 167 15.17 -10.39 -1.51
CA ASP A 167 14.89 -11.28 -2.64
C ASP A 167 13.41 -11.22 -3.06
N LEU A 168 12.48 -11.22 -2.09
CA LEU A 168 11.04 -11.11 -2.34
C LEU A 168 10.66 -9.75 -2.94
N ILE A 169 11.26 -8.65 -2.48
CA ILE A 169 11.03 -7.32 -3.06
C ILE A 169 11.51 -7.27 -4.51
N ARG A 170 12.66 -7.86 -4.80
CA ARG A 170 13.18 -7.97 -6.18
C ARG A 170 12.26 -8.82 -7.05
N ASP A 171 11.86 -10.00 -6.58
CA ASP A 171 10.94 -10.88 -7.32
C ASP A 171 9.64 -10.14 -7.66
N VAL A 172 9.04 -9.44 -6.71
CA VAL A 172 7.80 -8.68 -6.91
C VAL A 172 8.01 -7.52 -7.88
N ALA A 173 9.13 -6.80 -7.79
CA ALA A 173 9.45 -5.73 -8.75
C ALA A 173 9.48 -6.26 -10.19
N GLU A 174 10.17 -7.38 -10.42
CA GLU A 174 10.27 -8.01 -11.73
C GLU A 174 8.95 -8.62 -12.22
N ILE A 175 8.18 -9.25 -11.32
CA ILE A 175 6.87 -9.85 -11.65
C ILE A 175 5.87 -8.80 -12.09
N PHE A 176 5.83 -7.64 -11.41
CA PHE A 176 4.93 -6.52 -11.71
C PHE A 176 5.48 -5.55 -12.76
N ASP A 177 6.65 -5.83 -13.36
CA ASP A 177 7.28 -4.94 -14.34
C ASP A 177 7.56 -3.54 -13.76
N HIS A 178 8.21 -3.49 -12.61
CA HIS A 178 8.60 -2.31 -11.86
C HIS A 178 7.43 -1.33 -11.63
N PRO A 179 6.44 -1.70 -10.80
CA PRO A 179 5.28 -0.87 -10.52
C PRO A 179 5.68 0.41 -9.79
N ARG A 180 4.86 1.46 -9.90
CA ARG A 180 5.16 2.76 -9.26
C ARG A 180 5.32 2.65 -7.75
N PHE A 181 4.56 1.76 -7.11
CA PHE A 181 4.49 1.61 -5.67
C PHE A 181 4.67 0.14 -5.25
N LEU A 182 5.25 -0.05 -4.07
CA LEU A 182 5.15 -1.27 -3.30
C LEU A 182 4.57 -0.92 -1.93
N HIS A 183 3.40 -1.49 -1.61
CA HIS A 183 2.82 -1.33 -0.27
C HIS A 183 3.45 -2.35 0.69
N LEU A 184 4.18 -1.86 1.68
CA LEU A 184 4.96 -2.67 2.62
C LEU A 184 4.14 -3.21 3.79
N GLY A 185 2.88 -2.77 3.96
CA GLY A 185 2.12 -2.97 5.17
C GLY A 185 2.70 -2.12 6.30
N TYR A 186 3.38 -2.76 7.24
CA TYR A 186 4.14 -2.15 8.33
C TYR A 186 3.28 -1.53 9.43
N ASP A 187 2.08 -2.07 9.61
CA ASP A 187 1.05 -1.66 10.57
C ASP A 187 0.99 -2.57 11.81
N GLU A 188 0.38 -2.06 12.87
CA GLU A 188 -0.05 -2.82 14.06
C GLU A 188 1.05 -3.65 14.74
N GLU A 189 2.30 -3.28 14.59
CA GLU A 189 3.44 -4.00 15.18
C GLU A 189 3.53 -3.75 16.69
N THR A 190 2.62 -4.38 17.43
CA THR A 190 2.54 -4.30 18.89
C THR A 190 2.38 -5.67 19.54
N ALA A 191 2.81 -5.79 20.79
CA ALA A 191 2.60 -7.02 21.56
C ALA A 191 1.11 -7.37 21.72
N GLY A 192 0.23 -6.36 21.73
CA GLY A 192 -1.22 -6.55 21.80
C GLY A 192 -1.78 -7.25 20.56
N HIS A 193 -1.30 -6.92 19.37
CA HIS A 193 -1.70 -7.59 18.12
C HIS A 193 -1.13 -8.99 18.03
N GLN A 194 0.12 -9.20 18.47
CA GLN A 194 0.79 -10.50 18.42
C GLN A 194 0.38 -11.49 19.51
N ARG A 195 -0.50 -11.12 20.44
CA ARG A 195 -0.99 -12.06 21.48
C ARG A 195 -1.68 -13.32 20.93
N ARG A 196 -1.97 -13.35 19.64
CA ARG A 196 -2.59 -14.47 18.92
C ARG A 196 -1.57 -15.37 18.24
N TYR A 197 -0.28 -15.03 18.34
CA TYR A 197 0.83 -15.78 17.75
C TYR A 197 1.44 -16.70 18.82
N LEU A 198 2.00 -17.80 18.37
CA LEU A 198 2.79 -18.69 19.23
C LEU A 198 4.09 -18.02 19.71
N TYR A 199 4.57 -17.06 18.93
CA TYR A 199 5.78 -16.30 19.24
C TYR A 199 5.52 -14.81 19.03
N CYS A 200 5.85 -14.02 20.04
CA CYS A 200 5.68 -12.57 19.98
C CYS A 200 7.05 -11.90 19.82
N ALA A 201 7.22 -11.14 18.75
CA ALA A 201 8.37 -10.29 18.50
C ALA A 201 7.91 -8.91 18.06
N VAL A 202 8.42 -7.86 18.70
CA VAL A 202 8.09 -6.46 18.41
C VAL A 202 9.37 -5.66 18.23
N ARG A 203 9.52 -5.02 17.09
CA ARG A 203 10.59 -4.04 16.88
C ARG A 203 10.18 -2.71 17.53
N GLN A 204 11.09 -2.08 18.25
CA GLN A 204 10.81 -0.82 18.94
C GLN A 204 11.98 0.16 18.77
N GLY A 205 11.69 1.45 18.83
CA GLY A 205 12.68 2.52 18.78
C GLY A 205 13.60 2.41 17.59
N ASP A 206 14.91 2.51 17.79
CA ASP A 206 15.89 2.52 16.70
C ASP A 206 15.91 1.24 15.87
N LEU A 207 15.55 0.08 16.44
CA LEU A 207 15.46 -1.17 15.70
C LEU A 207 14.29 -1.15 14.70
N TRP A 208 13.13 -0.58 15.08
CA TRP A 208 12.01 -0.39 14.17
C TRP A 208 12.42 0.46 12.96
N TRP A 209 13.13 1.56 13.20
CA TRP A 209 13.63 2.44 12.15
C TRP A 209 14.74 1.82 11.31
N HIS A 210 15.62 1.03 11.93
CA HIS A 210 16.66 0.31 11.20
C HIS A 210 16.07 -0.63 10.15
N ASP A 211 15.11 -1.45 10.55
CA ASP A 211 14.43 -2.40 9.68
C ASP A 211 13.55 -1.69 8.66
N PHE A 212 12.79 -0.69 9.09
CA PHE A 212 11.97 0.11 8.20
C PHE A 212 12.80 0.74 7.07
N ASN A 213 13.91 1.35 7.41
CA ASN A 213 14.83 1.95 6.44
C ASN A 213 15.47 0.91 5.52
N PHE A 214 15.65 -0.33 5.96
CA PHE A 214 16.05 -1.42 5.08
C PHE A 214 14.98 -1.66 4.00
N PHE A 215 13.71 -1.79 4.35
CA PHE A 215 12.62 -1.98 3.39
C PHE A 215 12.48 -0.81 2.43
N VAL A 216 12.62 0.42 2.91
CA VAL A 216 12.61 1.63 2.08
C VAL A 216 13.74 1.57 1.04
N ARG A 217 14.97 1.25 1.47
CA ARG A 217 16.12 1.16 0.56
C ARG A 217 15.94 0.06 -0.49
N GLU A 218 15.52 -1.14 -0.10
CA GLU A 218 15.32 -2.24 -1.04
C GLU A 218 14.18 -1.96 -2.02
N THR A 219 13.09 -1.35 -1.59
CA THR A 219 12.00 -0.91 -2.47
C THR A 219 12.49 0.12 -3.49
N THR A 220 13.18 1.16 -3.03
CA THR A 220 13.70 2.24 -3.90
C THR A 220 14.75 1.74 -4.88
N LYS A 221 15.66 0.87 -4.44
CA LYS A 221 16.69 0.22 -5.28
C LYS A 221 16.08 -0.56 -6.43
N ASN A 222 14.89 -1.14 -6.23
CA ASN A 222 14.15 -1.86 -7.26
C ASN A 222 13.19 -0.94 -8.07
N GLY A 223 13.35 0.37 -7.99
CA GLY A 223 12.63 1.35 -8.83
C GLY A 223 11.20 1.64 -8.39
N MET A 224 10.78 1.19 -7.21
CA MET A 224 9.45 1.42 -6.67
C MET A 224 9.47 2.49 -5.58
N ARG A 225 8.35 3.22 -5.42
CA ARG A 225 8.15 4.10 -4.28
C ARG A 225 7.52 3.30 -3.14
N PRO A 226 8.11 3.30 -1.91
CA PRO A 226 7.52 2.62 -0.77
C PRO A 226 6.23 3.30 -0.33
N TRP A 227 5.24 2.50 0.04
CA TRP A 227 3.92 2.89 0.54
C TRP A 227 3.61 2.10 1.82
N ILE A 228 3.12 2.77 2.87
CA ILE A 228 2.89 2.15 4.18
C ILE A 228 1.56 2.55 4.79
N TRP A 229 1.12 1.78 5.78
CA TRP A 229 0.16 2.24 6.78
C TRP A 229 0.87 3.16 7.77
N SER A 230 0.21 4.25 8.15
CA SER A 230 0.85 5.34 8.91
C SER A 230 0.58 5.30 10.41
N ASP A 231 0.02 4.21 10.92
CA ASP A 231 -0.45 4.08 12.31
C ASP A 231 0.67 4.16 13.36
N TYR A 232 1.93 3.87 13.01
CA TYR A 232 3.07 4.15 13.91
C TYR A 232 3.11 5.61 14.37
N CYS A 233 2.65 6.54 13.52
CA CYS A 233 2.53 7.96 13.85
C CYS A 233 1.59 8.24 15.03
N TRP A 234 0.59 7.40 15.26
CA TRP A 234 -0.42 7.64 16.31
C TRP A 234 0.18 7.69 17.71
N ASN A 235 1.17 6.85 17.98
CA ASN A 235 1.81 6.72 19.28
C ASN A 235 3.26 7.24 19.32
N HIS A 236 3.86 7.52 18.16
CA HIS A 236 5.25 7.94 18.00
C HIS A 236 5.38 9.18 17.09
N LYS A 237 4.43 10.13 17.22
CA LYS A 237 4.29 11.27 16.31
C LYS A 237 5.59 12.03 16.06
N ASP A 238 6.25 12.50 17.12
CA ASP A 238 7.41 13.38 16.99
C ASP A 238 8.59 12.64 16.33
N GLU A 239 8.82 11.40 16.73
CA GLU A 239 9.84 10.55 16.13
C GLU A 239 9.51 10.24 14.67
N PHE A 240 8.24 9.94 14.36
CA PHE A 240 7.78 9.67 13.01
C PHE A 240 8.01 10.88 12.09
N LEU A 241 7.63 12.08 12.53
CA LEU A 241 7.79 13.30 11.74
C LEU A 241 9.25 13.67 11.52
N GLN A 242 10.14 13.32 12.47
CA GLN A 242 11.57 13.56 12.39
C GLN A 242 12.31 12.58 11.47
N LYS A 243 11.96 11.28 11.56
CA LYS A 243 12.72 10.19 10.92
C LYS A 243 12.14 9.70 9.60
N MET A 244 10.83 9.88 9.35
CA MET A 244 10.16 9.37 8.15
C MET A 244 10.57 10.16 6.90
N SER A 245 11.02 9.42 5.86
CA SER A 245 11.32 10.03 4.55
C SER A 245 10.06 10.54 3.86
N LYS A 246 10.15 11.70 3.20
CA LYS A 246 9.07 12.25 2.36
C LYS A 246 8.83 11.45 1.08
N ASP A 247 9.77 10.61 0.70
CA ASP A 247 9.61 9.70 -0.44
C ASP A 247 8.65 8.54 -0.14
N VAL A 248 8.37 8.26 1.14
CA VAL A 248 7.43 7.22 1.56
C VAL A 248 6.00 7.74 1.47
N LEU A 249 5.18 7.08 0.66
CA LEU A 249 3.75 7.37 0.51
C LEU A 249 3.00 6.88 1.75
N GLN A 250 2.12 7.72 2.29
CA GLN A 250 1.43 7.48 3.56
C GLN A 250 -0.03 7.09 3.36
N SER A 251 -0.48 6.04 4.04
CA SER A 251 -1.90 5.70 4.16
C SER A 251 -2.29 5.66 5.62
N ASN A 252 -2.72 6.80 6.14
CA ASN A 252 -3.42 6.80 7.41
C ASN A 252 -4.80 6.19 7.24
N TRP A 253 -5.30 5.48 8.27
CA TRP A 253 -6.58 4.80 8.26
C TRP A 253 -7.38 5.03 9.54
N TYR A 254 -8.69 5.12 9.38
CA TYR A 254 -9.66 5.19 10.48
C TYR A 254 -10.99 4.63 9.98
N TYR A 255 -11.57 3.69 10.69
CA TYR A 255 -12.77 2.97 10.23
C TYR A 255 -14.05 3.32 11.00
N GLY A 256 -13.99 4.35 11.84
CA GLY A 256 -15.18 4.87 12.52
C GLY A 256 -16.00 5.86 11.67
N ARG A 257 -17.19 6.22 12.18
CA ARG A 257 -18.09 7.16 11.54
C ARG A 257 -17.74 8.61 11.83
N GLU A 258 -17.26 8.91 13.05
CA GLU A 258 -17.09 10.27 13.53
C GLU A 258 -15.71 10.83 13.21
N PHE A 259 -15.66 11.95 12.51
CA PHE A 259 -14.44 12.69 12.16
C PHE A 259 -14.34 14.05 12.85
N ASP A 260 -15.35 14.45 13.65
CA ASP A 260 -15.29 15.66 14.47
C ASP A 260 -14.42 15.40 15.70
N LEU A 261 -13.28 16.05 15.75
CA LEU A 261 -12.30 15.88 16.84
C LEU A 261 -12.85 16.30 18.20
N ALA A 262 -13.74 17.30 18.25
CA ALA A 262 -14.34 17.75 19.52
C ALA A 262 -15.30 16.67 20.06
N LYS A 263 -16.10 16.07 19.19
CA LYS A 263 -16.98 14.95 19.56
C LYS A 263 -16.19 13.71 19.97
N LEU A 264 -15.11 13.39 19.26
CA LEU A 264 -14.24 12.27 19.63
C LEU A 264 -13.63 12.46 21.02
N ARG A 265 -13.11 13.68 21.33
CA ARG A 265 -12.59 14.04 22.66
C ARG A 265 -13.66 13.93 23.73
N ALA A 266 -14.84 14.49 23.49
CA ALA A 266 -15.97 14.42 24.42
C ALA A 266 -16.39 12.97 24.69
N ALA A 267 -16.34 12.09 23.69
CA ALA A 267 -16.63 10.67 23.82
C ALA A 267 -15.45 9.83 24.35
N LYS A 268 -14.32 10.45 24.72
CA LYS A 268 -13.08 9.79 25.17
C LYS A 268 -12.56 8.74 24.18
N ARG A 269 -12.74 8.97 22.86
CA ARG A 269 -12.22 8.12 21.79
C ARG A 269 -10.85 8.62 21.33
N PRO A 270 -9.98 7.76 20.81
CA PRO A 270 -8.69 8.16 20.28
C PRO A 270 -8.86 9.14 19.12
N VAL A 271 -8.31 10.35 19.28
CA VAL A 271 -8.34 11.38 18.23
C VAL A 271 -7.18 11.27 17.26
N ALA A 272 -6.08 10.63 17.68
CA ALA A 272 -4.85 10.49 16.89
C ALA A 272 -5.12 9.88 15.50
N TYR A 273 -6.04 8.92 15.39
CA TYR A 273 -6.39 8.25 14.13
C TYR A 273 -6.91 9.25 13.07
N VAL A 274 -7.68 10.25 13.50
CA VAL A 274 -8.24 11.27 12.61
C VAL A 274 -7.30 12.47 12.48
N GLU A 275 -6.65 12.90 13.55
CA GLU A 275 -5.70 14.03 13.52
C GLU A 275 -4.50 13.76 12.60
N THR A 276 -4.10 12.50 12.44
CA THR A 276 -2.92 12.10 11.66
C THR A 276 -3.03 12.50 10.19
N TYR A 277 -4.21 12.57 9.58
CA TYR A 277 -4.36 13.07 8.21
C TYR A 277 -3.84 14.51 8.06
N ASP A 278 -4.24 15.41 8.95
CA ASP A 278 -3.79 16.80 8.96
C ASP A 278 -2.32 16.94 9.39
N ILE A 279 -1.87 16.13 10.35
CA ILE A 279 -0.46 16.09 10.81
C ILE A 279 0.47 15.72 9.67
N LEU A 280 0.17 14.68 8.91
CA LEU A 280 0.96 14.23 7.77
C LEU A 280 0.97 15.27 6.65
N ASP A 281 -0.17 15.92 6.39
CA ASP A 281 -0.25 16.98 5.40
C ASP A 281 0.63 18.19 5.77
N LYS A 282 0.48 18.71 6.99
CA LYS A 282 1.31 19.82 7.48
C LYS A 282 2.79 19.51 7.51
N ALA A 283 3.13 18.26 7.69
CA ALA A 283 4.50 17.79 7.63
C ALA A 283 5.02 17.57 6.19
N GLY A 284 4.18 17.74 5.16
CA GLY A 284 4.58 17.67 3.74
C GLY A 284 4.64 16.26 3.16
N PHE A 285 3.91 15.30 3.71
CA PHE A 285 3.83 13.94 3.17
C PHE A 285 2.76 13.81 2.10
N ASP A 286 3.06 13.08 1.03
CA ASP A 286 2.08 12.57 0.09
C ASP A 286 1.21 11.50 0.74
N GLN A 287 -0.11 11.54 0.51
CA GLN A 287 -1.06 10.66 1.16
C GLN A 287 -2.03 10.01 0.18
N ILE A 288 -2.38 8.75 0.47
CA ILE A 288 -3.55 8.04 -0.04
C ILE A 288 -4.34 7.57 1.20
N PRO A 289 -5.19 8.43 1.80
CA PRO A 289 -6.01 8.07 2.94
C PRO A 289 -6.83 6.80 2.69
N THR A 290 -6.98 5.97 3.73
CA THR A 290 -7.68 4.70 3.62
C THR A 290 -8.95 4.72 4.45
N GLY A 291 -10.06 4.36 3.80
CA GLY A 291 -11.34 4.07 4.43
C GLY A 291 -11.76 2.61 4.22
N SER A 292 -12.83 2.19 4.89
CA SER A 292 -13.30 0.81 4.89
C SER A 292 -14.81 0.73 5.14
N ASN A 293 -15.44 -0.32 4.66
CA ASN A 293 -16.79 -0.71 5.07
C ASN A 293 -16.80 -1.76 6.21
N TRP A 294 -15.63 -2.00 6.85
CA TRP A 294 -15.46 -2.97 7.92
C TRP A 294 -16.31 -2.69 9.15
N SER A 295 -16.33 -1.43 9.61
CA SER A 295 -17.02 -1.04 10.84
C SER A 295 -18.26 -0.18 10.59
N CYS A 296 -18.35 0.49 9.43
CA CYS A 296 -19.41 1.45 9.17
C CYS A 296 -19.44 1.78 7.66
N ASP A 297 -20.64 1.78 7.10
CA ASP A 297 -20.83 1.97 5.66
C ASP A 297 -20.55 3.43 5.20
N GLU A 298 -20.64 4.40 6.09
CA GLU A 298 -20.39 5.81 5.77
C GLU A 298 -18.90 6.19 5.87
N ASN A 299 -18.05 5.28 6.38
CA ASN A 299 -16.66 5.62 6.68
C ASN A 299 -15.88 6.11 5.48
N PHE A 300 -15.95 5.42 4.33
CA PHE A 300 -15.18 5.81 3.15
C PHE A 300 -15.55 7.22 2.67
N ALA A 301 -16.84 7.52 2.60
CA ALA A 301 -17.34 8.84 2.22
C ALA A 301 -16.86 9.92 3.19
N ASN A 302 -16.95 9.67 4.50
CA ASN A 302 -16.51 10.59 5.53
C ASN A 302 -14.97 10.79 5.51
N THR A 303 -14.20 9.73 5.20
CA THR A 303 -12.74 9.83 5.01
C THR A 303 -12.40 10.77 3.87
N VAL A 304 -13.06 10.61 2.72
CA VAL A 304 -12.84 11.46 1.54
C VAL A 304 -13.20 12.92 1.84
N ASP A 305 -14.37 13.17 2.41
CA ASP A 305 -14.86 14.52 2.73
C ASP A 305 -13.97 15.20 3.77
N TYR A 306 -13.50 14.48 4.78
CA TYR A 306 -12.56 14.99 5.78
C TYR A 306 -11.21 15.33 5.15
N CYS A 307 -10.59 14.40 4.44
CA CYS A 307 -9.26 14.59 3.88
C CYS A 307 -9.23 15.66 2.80
N ARG A 308 -10.25 15.79 1.96
CA ARG A 308 -10.36 16.89 0.99
C ARG A 308 -10.43 18.27 1.64
N ARG A 309 -10.90 18.36 2.89
CA ARG A 309 -10.96 19.60 3.64
C ARG A 309 -9.65 19.95 4.34
N VAL A 310 -8.90 18.95 4.82
CA VAL A 310 -7.71 19.16 5.67
C VAL A 310 -6.39 18.94 4.95
N CYS A 311 -6.36 18.21 3.85
CA CYS A 311 -5.14 17.95 3.09
C CYS A 311 -5.04 18.86 1.87
N ALA A 312 -3.84 19.32 1.57
CA ALA A 312 -3.56 20.09 0.37
C ALA A 312 -3.67 19.21 -0.89
N PRO A 313 -4.30 19.71 -1.98
CA PRO A 313 -4.55 18.91 -3.19
C PRO A 313 -3.29 18.31 -3.82
N GLU A 314 -2.16 18.99 -3.71
CA GLU A 314 -0.89 18.52 -4.27
C GLU A 314 -0.30 17.32 -3.51
N ARG A 315 -0.66 17.11 -2.24
CA ARG A 315 -0.23 15.99 -1.41
C ARG A 315 -1.26 14.87 -1.35
N LEU A 316 -2.52 15.16 -1.57
CA LEU A 316 -3.58 14.17 -1.64
C LEU A 316 -3.56 13.50 -3.02
N LYS A 317 -3.05 12.25 -3.09
CA LYS A 317 -2.88 11.53 -4.36
C LYS A 317 -4.12 10.73 -4.77
N GLY A 318 -5.07 10.59 -3.90
CA GLY A 318 -6.29 9.81 -4.07
C GLY A 318 -6.70 9.11 -2.79
N PHE A 319 -7.45 8.01 -2.92
CA PHE A 319 -8.02 7.29 -1.79
C PHE A 319 -7.97 5.77 -2.02
N LEU A 320 -7.83 5.03 -0.91
CA LEU A 320 -7.84 3.57 -0.89
C LEU A 320 -9.06 3.07 -0.09
N MET A 321 -9.85 2.18 -0.69
CA MET A 321 -10.84 1.38 0.00
C MET A 321 -10.21 0.05 0.41
N ALA A 322 -10.23 -0.31 1.69
CA ALA A 322 -9.76 -1.58 2.21
C ALA A 322 -10.88 -2.32 2.94
N PRO A 323 -11.61 -3.21 2.28
CA PRO A 323 -12.76 -3.92 2.86
C PRO A 323 -12.38 -4.86 4.01
N TRP A 324 -11.21 -5.47 3.93
CA TRP A 324 -10.69 -6.49 4.86
C TRP A 324 -11.47 -7.80 4.87
N PHE A 325 -12.27 -8.07 3.83
CA PHE A 325 -12.93 -9.35 3.63
C PHE A 325 -12.13 -10.24 2.68
N PHE A 326 -12.46 -11.55 2.69
CA PHE A 326 -11.78 -12.51 1.84
C PHE A 326 -12.34 -12.49 0.41
N THR A 327 -11.48 -12.64 -0.59
CA THR A 327 -11.89 -12.79 -1.99
C THR A 327 -12.48 -14.20 -2.20
N LEU A 328 -13.63 -14.46 -1.56
CA LEU A 328 -14.38 -15.72 -1.54
C LEU A 328 -15.87 -15.46 -1.73
N PRO A 329 -16.65 -16.45 -2.23
CA PRO A 329 -18.07 -16.27 -2.53
C PRO A 329 -18.92 -15.73 -1.36
N ASP A 330 -18.65 -16.16 -0.14
CA ASP A 330 -19.41 -15.76 1.05
C ASP A 330 -19.21 -14.26 1.39
N TRP A 331 -18.14 -13.65 0.89
CA TRP A 331 -17.76 -12.26 1.17
C TRP A 331 -17.92 -11.33 -0.05
N GLU A 332 -18.16 -11.88 -1.26
CA GLU A 332 -18.25 -11.10 -2.50
C GLU A 332 -19.22 -9.91 -2.38
N LYS A 333 -20.36 -10.11 -1.71
CA LYS A 333 -21.35 -9.04 -1.51
C LYS A 333 -20.75 -7.86 -0.74
N LYS A 334 -19.95 -8.12 0.29
CA LYS A 334 -19.30 -7.08 1.10
C LYS A 334 -18.25 -6.30 0.31
N ASP A 335 -17.50 -6.98 -0.53
CA ASP A 335 -16.52 -6.36 -1.41
C ASP A 335 -17.21 -5.52 -2.50
N ILE A 336 -18.33 -5.99 -3.07
CA ILE A 336 -19.13 -5.21 -4.03
C ILE A 336 -19.75 -3.97 -3.35
N GLU A 337 -20.25 -4.07 -2.12
CA GLU A 337 -20.73 -2.94 -1.32
C GLU A 337 -19.62 -1.89 -1.12
N ALA A 338 -18.37 -2.32 -0.83
CA ALA A 338 -17.22 -1.43 -0.71
C ALA A 338 -16.94 -0.68 -2.04
N ILE A 339 -16.94 -1.38 -3.16
CA ILE A 339 -16.76 -0.76 -4.49
C ILE A 339 -17.89 0.24 -4.78
N ALA A 340 -19.13 -0.09 -4.42
CA ALA A 340 -20.28 0.81 -4.61
C ALA A 340 -20.16 2.10 -3.78
N GLN A 341 -19.58 2.04 -2.59
CA GLN A 341 -19.28 3.24 -1.78
C GLN A 341 -18.24 4.14 -2.48
N VAL A 342 -17.20 3.57 -3.09
CA VAL A 342 -16.22 4.33 -3.88
C VAL A 342 -16.90 4.97 -5.10
N GLU A 343 -17.71 4.22 -5.84
CA GLU A 343 -18.46 4.73 -6.99
C GLU A 343 -19.34 5.93 -6.62
N ALA A 344 -20.06 5.82 -5.49
CA ALA A 344 -20.92 6.91 -5.02
C ALA A 344 -20.11 8.20 -4.73
N VAL A 345 -18.88 8.08 -4.24
CA VAL A 345 -17.98 9.21 -4.02
C VAL A 345 -17.43 9.76 -5.34
N ILE A 346 -17.02 8.91 -6.27
CA ILE A 346 -16.51 9.32 -7.60
C ILE A 346 -17.58 10.12 -8.36
N ARG A 347 -18.85 9.67 -8.30
CA ARG A 347 -19.95 10.32 -9.03
C ARG A 347 -20.34 11.71 -8.49
N ARG A 348 -20.00 12.02 -7.23
CA ARG A 348 -20.28 13.32 -6.62
C ARG A 348 -19.07 14.26 -6.60
N ALA A 349 -17.89 13.79 -7.04
CA ALA A 349 -16.63 14.53 -7.09
C ALA A 349 -16.46 15.28 -8.40
#